data_e3bee5a1902d1fddf752e0705a2c3692
#
_entry.id   e3bee5a1902d1fddf752e0705a2c3692
#
_cell.length_a   1.000
_cell.length_b   1.000
_cell.length_c   1.000
_cell.angle_alpha   90.00
_cell.angle_beta   90.00
_cell.angle_gamma   90.00
#
_symmetry.space_group_name_H-M   'P 1'
#
loop_
_entity.id
_entity.type
_entity.pdbx_description
1 polymer ?
#
loop_
_entity_poly.entity_id
_entity_poly.type
_entity_poly.pdbx_seq_one_letter_code
_entity_poly.pdbx_strand_id
1 'polypeptide(L)'
;IDLNGQRGIKYDQDLVFGHGDLLSALALVDLLETSGYDGPRHFDYKPLRTEAAEGVWASAASNMRTYLLLKERAAAFRADPEVQAALAGAGVPDLATPTLAPGETIADLLADPGSLGALDADAKGARSHGAVTIDQLALEHLLGAR
;
A
#
# COMPACT_ATOMS: atom_id res chain seq x y z
N ILE A 1 7.67 -13.45 1.00
CA ILE A 1 7.86 -12.00 0.88
C ILE A 1 8.74 -11.49 2.01
N ASP A 2 9.64 -10.56 1.71
CA ASP A 2 10.48 -9.88 2.70
C ASP A 2 9.88 -8.51 3.02
N LEU A 3 9.87 -8.16 4.29
CA LEU A 3 9.26 -6.97 4.85
C LEU A 3 10.29 -6.18 5.63
N ASN A 4 10.44 -4.90 5.32
CA ASN A 4 11.30 -4.00 6.08
C ASN A 4 10.66 -2.61 6.21
N GLY A 5 11.27 -1.75 7.00
CA GLY A 5 10.93 -0.33 7.07
C GLY A 5 11.80 0.49 6.12
N GLN A 6 11.23 1.55 5.57
CA GLN A 6 11.88 2.39 4.56
C GLN A 6 11.50 3.85 4.73
N ARG A 7 12.44 4.76 4.49
CA ARG A 7 12.19 6.21 4.43
C ARG A 7 12.53 6.74 3.04
N GLY A 8 11.49 7.04 2.27
CA GLY A 8 11.64 7.49 0.89
C GLY A 8 12.12 6.37 -0.02
N ILE A 9 12.60 6.73 -1.21
CA ILE A 9 12.90 5.80 -2.31
C ILE A 9 14.40 5.55 -2.54
N LYS A 10 15.26 5.96 -1.61
CA LYS A 10 16.70 5.70 -1.72
C LYS A 10 16.99 4.29 -1.22
N TYR A 11 17.91 3.60 -1.81
CA TYR A 11 18.48 2.30 -1.45
C TYR A 11 17.71 1.52 -0.37
N ASP A 12 17.91 0.26 -0.27
CA ASP A 12 17.33 -0.62 0.76
C ASP A 12 17.92 -0.28 2.14
N GLN A 13 17.05 0.17 3.06
CA GLN A 13 17.48 0.67 4.37
C GLN A 13 17.33 -0.37 5.48
N ASP A 14 16.54 -1.40 5.24
CA ASP A 14 16.32 -2.52 6.16
C ASP A 14 15.97 -2.07 7.60
N LEU A 15 15.15 -1.02 7.72
CA LEU A 15 14.67 -0.55 9.03
C LEU A 15 13.69 -1.56 9.61
N VAL A 16 13.42 -1.47 10.90
CA VAL A 16 12.34 -2.22 11.54
C VAL A 16 11.03 -1.95 10.78
N PHE A 17 10.28 -3.00 10.47
CA PHE A 17 9.03 -2.91 9.70
C PHE A 17 8.06 -1.89 10.30
N GLY A 18 7.51 -1.03 9.45
CA GLY A 18 6.66 0.09 9.83
C GLY A 18 7.42 1.36 10.25
N HIS A 19 8.75 1.29 10.45
CA HIS A 19 9.54 2.49 10.71
C HIS A 19 9.81 3.25 9.40
N GLY A 20 9.52 4.55 9.43
CA GLY A 20 9.74 5.44 8.29
C GLY A 20 8.47 5.77 7.52
N ASP A 21 7.70 4.79 7.09
CA ASP A 21 6.43 4.96 6.39
C ASP A 21 5.37 4.00 6.93
N LEU A 22 4.63 4.46 7.93
CA LEU A 22 3.63 3.64 8.60
C LEU A 22 2.35 3.46 7.77
N LEU A 23 1.99 4.44 6.94
CA LEU A 23 0.82 4.34 6.06
C LEU A 23 1.03 3.26 4.99
N SER A 24 2.18 3.28 4.32
CA SER A 24 2.53 2.22 3.36
C SER A 24 2.62 0.85 4.01
N ALA A 25 3.13 0.76 5.24
CA ALA A 25 3.16 -0.49 5.98
C ALA A 25 1.75 -1.02 6.30
N LEU A 26 0.80 -0.14 6.69
CA LEU A 26 -0.60 -0.52 6.88
C LEU A 26 -1.22 -1.02 5.57
N ALA A 27 -1.04 -0.29 4.47
CA ALA A 27 -1.57 -0.67 3.17
C ALA A 27 -1.02 -2.02 2.68
N LEU A 28 0.28 -2.28 2.91
CA LEU A 28 0.89 -3.56 2.57
C LEU A 28 0.32 -4.71 3.41
N VAL A 29 0.17 -4.51 4.73
CA VAL A 29 -0.44 -5.52 5.61
C VAL A 29 -1.89 -5.78 5.20
N ASP A 30 -2.67 -4.73 4.94
CA ASP A 30 -4.03 -4.86 4.46
C ASP A 30 -4.10 -5.67 3.15
N LEU A 31 -3.22 -5.39 2.19
CA LEU A 31 -3.13 -6.15 0.94
C LEU A 31 -2.80 -7.62 1.18
N LEU A 32 -1.82 -7.92 2.03
CA LEU A 32 -1.40 -9.30 2.33
C LEU A 32 -2.51 -10.10 3.01
N GLU A 33 -3.23 -9.47 3.95
CA GLU A 33 -4.31 -10.15 4.70
C GLU A 33 -5.59 -10.31 3.87
N THR A 34 -5.82 -9.48 2.85
CA THR A 34 -7.02 -9.53 2.02
C THR A 34 -6.82 -10.27 0.69
N SER A 35 -5.60 -10.41 0.20
CA SER A 35 -5.30 -11.10 -1.06
C SER A 35 -5.35 -12.63 -1.00
N GLY A 36 -5.48 -13.22 0.19
CA GLY A 36 -5.35 -14.66 0.40
C GLY A 36 -3.92 -15.18 0.34
N TYR A 37 -2.92 -14.29 0.46
CA TYR A 37 -1.52 -14.69 0.50
C TYR A 37 -1.23 -15.55 1.75
N ASP A 38 -0.83 -16.80 1.55
CA ASP A 38 -0.52 -17.78 2.59
C ASP A 38 0.99 -18.10 2.72
N GLY A 39 1.82 -17.44 1.90
CA GLY A 39 3.27 -17.62 1.92
C GLY A 39 3.95 -17.02 3.16
N PRO A 40 5.24 -17.35 3.35
CA PRO A 40 6.01 -16.84 4.49
C PRO A 40 6.20 -15.33 4.42
N ARG A 41 6.25 -14.71 5.61
CA ARG A 41 6.57 -13.30 5.82
C ARG A 41 7.88 -13.24 6.60
N HIS A 42 8.93 -12.82 5.92
CA HIS A 42 10.24 -12.60 6.52
C HIS A 42 10.42 -11.12 6.82
N PHE A 43 11.21 -10.81 7.82
CA PHE A 43 11.55 -9.43 8.15
C PHE A 43 13.03 -9.22 7.88
N ASP A 44 13.33 -8.45 6.87
CA ASP A 44 14.69 -8.08 6.49
C ASP A 44 15.10 -6.83 7.27
N TYR A 45 15.57 -7.05 8.49
CA TYR A 45 16.02 -6.00 9.39
C TYR A 45 17.53 -6.03 9.53
N LYS A 46 18.15 -4.89 9.31
CA LYS A 46 19.60 -4.72 9.44
C LYS A 46 19.94 -3.92 10.71
N PRO A 47 20.45 -4.57 11.76
CA PRO A 47 20.84 -3.87 12.96
C PRO A 47 22.02 -2.94 12.71
N LEU A 48 22.07 -1.83 13.45
CA LEU A 48 23.23 -0.96 13.45
C LEU A 48 24.45 -1.72 14.00
N ARG A 49 25.64 -1.46 13.45
CA ARG A 49 26.89 -2.13 13.88
C ARG A 49 27.23 -1.91 15.36
N THR A 50 26.68 -0.84 15.95
CA THR A 50 26.89 -0.47 17.35
C THR A 50 25.76 -0.90 18.26
N GLU A 51 24.75 -1.60 17.73
CA GLU A 51 23.61 -2.06 18.52
C GLU A 51 24.03 -3.19 19.46
N ALA A 52 23.61 -3.13 20.72
CA ALA A 52 23.85 -4.20 21.68
C ALA A 52 23.05 -5.46 21.30
N ALA A 53 23.56 -6.64 21.65
CA ALA A 53 22.93 -7.91 21.25
C ALA A 53 21.47 -8.02 21.71
N GLU A 54 21.15 -7.56 22.92
CA GLU A 54 19.78 -7.52 23.44
C GLU A 54 18.89 -6.60 22.61
N GLY A 55 19.43 -5.47 22.14
CA GLY A 55 18.75 -4.52 21.24
C GLY A 55 18.42 -5.15 19.91
N VAL A 56 19.33 -5.93 19.32
CA VAL A 56 19.10 -6.64 18.06
C VAL A 56 17.91 -7.58 18.17
N TRP A 57 17.82 -8.36 19.24
CA TRP A 57 16.68 -9.27 19.44
C TRP A 57 15.37 -8.53 19.72
N ALA A 58 15.43 -7.44 20.47
CA ALA A 58 14.27 -6.59 20.72
C ALA A 58 13.75 -5.96 19.42
N SER A 59 14.65 -5.50 18.54
CA SER A 59 14.30 -4.93 17.23
C SER A 59 13.74 -6.01 16.30
N ALA A 60 14.30 -7.22 16.30
CA ALA A 60 13.75 -8.34 15.54
C ALA A 60 12.31 -8.68 16.00
N ALA A 61 12.08 -8.74 17.31
CA ALA A 61 10.74 -8.93 17.86
C ALA A 61 9.78 -7.78 17.52
N SER A 62 10.30 -6.56 17.42
CA SER A 62 9.50 -5.37 17.06
C SER A 62 8.93 -5.45 15.65
N ASN A 63 9.65 -6.05 14.69
CA ASN A 63 9.11 -6.29 13.35
C ASN A 63 7.81 -7.11 13.38
N MET A 64 7.83 -8.24 14.07
CA MET A 64 6.67 -9.13 14.20
C MET A 64 5.53 -8.43 14.97
N ARG A 65 5.86 -7.73 16.04
CA ARG A 65 4.88 -6.98 16.84
C ARG A 65 4.20 -5.89 16.01
N THR A 66 4.96 -5.13 15.23
CA THR A 66 4.41 -4.09 14.35
C THR A 66 3.48 -4.70 13.32
N TYR A 67 3.86 -5.81 12.68
CA TYR A 67 2.99 -6.51 11.75
C TYR A 67 1.65 -6.91 12.39
N LEU A 68 1.67 -7.50 13.56
CA LEU A 68 0.47 -7.95 14.27
C LEU A 68 -0.44 -6.78 14.66
N LEU A 69 0.15 -5.67 15.14
CA LEU A 69 -0.60 -4.45 15.44
C LEU A 69 -1.25 -3.87 14.18
N LEU A 70 -0.51 -3.81 13.07
CA LEU A 70 -1.04 -3.33 11.80
C LEU A 70 -2.11 -4.27 11.23
N LYS A 71 -1.99 -5.58 11.44
CA LYS A 71 -3.02 -6.55 11.05
C LYS A 71 -4.35 -6.28 11.76
N GLU A 72 -4.32 -6.00 13.06
CA GLU A 72 -5.53 -5.61 13.81
C GLU A 72 -6.11 -4.29 13.28
N ARG A 73 -5.26 -3.30 13.01
CA ARG A 73 -5.68 -2.00 12.47
C ARG A 73 -6.24 -2.13 11.06
N ALA A 74 -5.62 -2.94 10.19
CA ALA A 74 -6.12 -3.22 8.86
C ALA A 74 -7.51 -3.87 8.88
N ALA A 75 -7.76 -4.80 9.79
CA ALA A 75 -9.07 -5.41 9.94
C ALA A 75 -10.14 -4.39 10.35
N ALA A 76 -9.84 -3.50 11.31
CA ALA A 76 -10.74 -2.41 11.72
C ALA A 76 -10.98 -1.41 10.57
N PHE A 77 -9.92 -1.01 9.88
CA PHE A 77 -9.96 -0.15 8.70
C PHE A 77 -10.89 -0.73 7.62
N ARG A 78 -10.73 -2.01 7.26
CA ARG A 78 -11.58 -2.67 6.26
C ARG A 78 -13.04 -2.80 6.69
N ALA A 79 -13.34 -2.87 7.97
CA ALA A 79 -14.69 -2.96 8.49
C ALA A 79 -15.41 -1.59 8.54
N ASP A 80 -14.69 -0.48 8.39
CA ASP A 80 -15.25 0.87 8.45
C ASP A 80 -16.06 1.19 7.19
N PRO A 81 -17.36 1.54 7.29
CA PRO A 81 -18.20 1.87 6.14
C PRO A 81 -17.70 3.07 5.33
N GLU A 82 -17.06 4.06 5.97
CA GLU A 82 -16.50 5.22 5.28
C GLU A 82 -15.30 4.81 4.43
N VAL A 83 -14.46 3.90 4.94
CA VAL A 83 -13.37 3.31 4.17
C VAL A 83 -13.91 2.56 2.95
N GLN A 84 -14.95 1.74 3.13
CA GLN A 84 -15.57 1.01 2.01
C GLN A 84 -16.13 1.96 0.96
N ALA A 85 -16.77 3.04 1.37
CA ALA A 85 -17.26 4.06 0.45
C ALA A 85 -16.12 4.78 -0.29
N ALA A 86 -15.03 5.13 0.42
CA ALA A 86 -13.87 5.78 -0.17
C ALA A 86 -13.14 4.85 -1.15
N LEU A 87 -12.98 3.57 -0.82
CA LEU A 87 -12.39 2.56 -1.72
C LEU A 87 -13.23 2.38 -3.00
N ALA A 88 -14.55 2.34 -2.87
CA ALA A 88 -15.45 2.27 -4.02
C ALA A 88 -15.33 3.52 -4.90
N GLY A 89 -15.24 4.71 -4.30
CA GLY A 89 -15.06 5.97 -5.01
C GLY A 89 -13.69 6.13 -5.67
N ALA A 90 -12.64 5.63 -5.02
CA ALA A 90 -11.27 5.61 -5.53
C ALA A 90 -11.02 4.46 -6.52
N GLY A 91 -11.97 3.55 -6.68
CA GLY A 91 -11.84 2.35 -7.50
C GLY A 91 -11.21 2.63 -8.85
N VAL A 92 -10.18 1.87 -9.19
CA VAL A 92 -9.60 1.90 -10.53
C VAL A 92 -10.73 1.51 -11.49
N PRO A 93 -11.13 2.35 -12.47
CA PRO A 93 -12.04 1.88 -13.49
C PRO A 93 -11.40 0.65 -14.12
N ASP A 94 -12.23 -0.26 -14.59
CA ASP A 94 -11.78 -1.26 -15.56
C ASP A 94 -11.09 -0.50 -16.70
N LEU A 95 -9.81 -0.22 -16.49
CA LEU A 95 -8.94 0.12 -17.59
C LEU A 95 -8.86 -1.18 -18.36
N ALA A 96 -9.79 -1.33 -19.31
CA ALA A 96 -9.62 -2.30 -20.36
C ALA A 96 -8.18 -2.10 -20.84
N THR A 97 -7.30 -3.04 -20.48
CA THR A 97 -5.90 -2.98 -20.92
C THR A 97 -6.01 -2.85 -22.43
N PRO A 98 -5.55 -1.75 -23.06
CA PRO A 98 -5.69 -1.59 -24.49
C PRO A 98 -4.97 -2.78 -25.13
N THR A 99 -5.74 -3.64 -25.77
CA THR A 99 -5.20 -4.81 -26.44
C THR A 99 -4.84 -4.33 -27.85
N LEU A 100 -3.54 -4.29 -28.13
CA LEU A 100 -3.08 -4.00 -29.49
C LEU A 100 -3.63 -5.06 -30.44
N ALA A 101 -4.28 -4.61 -31.52
CA ALA A 101 -4.70 -5.50 -32.58
C ALA A 101 -3.45 -6.07 -33.30
N PRO A 102 -3.55 -7.24 -33.95
CA PRO A 102 -2.43 -7.79 -34.70
C PRO A 102 -1.89 -6.80 -35.74
N GLY A 103 -0.65 -6.36 -35.57
CA GLY A 103 0.02 -5.40 -36.43
C GLY A 103 -0.04 -3.94 -35.94
N GLU A 104 -0.79 -3.62 -34.89
CA GLU A 104 -0.74 -2.32 -34.24
C GLU A 104 0.49 -2.17 -33.35
N THR A 105 0.98 -0.97 -33.26
CA THR A 105 2.13 -0.59 -32.42
C THR A 105 1.66 0.33 -31.27
N ILE A 106 2.50 0.45 -30.24
CA ILE A 106 2.25 1.46 -29.18
C ILE A 106 2.16 2.87 -29.76
N ALA A 107 2.89 3.16 -30.85
CA ALA A 107 2.84 4.46 -31.51
C ALA A 107 1.46 4.73 -32.12
N ASP A 108 0.80 3.71 -32.68
CA ASP A 108 -0.55 3.84 -33.22
C ASP A 108 -1.56 4.09 -32.09
N LEU A 109 -1.42 3.41 -30.97
CA LEU A 109 -2.25 3.63 -29.77
C LEU A 109 -2.10 5.07 -29.21
N LEU A 110 -0.88 5.60 -29.20
CA LEU A 110 -0.59 6.96 -28.73
C LEU A 110 -1.04 8.04 -29.74
N ALA A 111 -1.14 7.69 -31.03
CA ALA A 111 -1.60 8.60 -32.07
C ALA A 111 -3.14 8.79 -32.04
N ASP A 112 -3.88 7.84 -31.46
CA ASP A 112 -5.33 7.96 -31.22
C ASP A 112 -5.66 7.99 -29.73
N PRO A 113 -5.57 9.16 -29.08
CA PRO A 113 -5.90 9.32 -27.66
C PRO A 113 -7.35 8.93 -27.33
N GLY A 114 -8.24 8.91 -28.32
CA GLY A 114 -9.62 8.48 -28.16
C GLY A 114 -9.76 6.99 -27.84
N SER A 115 -8.78 6.17 -28.28
CA SER A 115 -8.73 4.75 -27.98
C SER A 115 -8.42 4.48 -26.49
N LEU A 116 -7.79 5.43 -25.79
CA LEU A 116 -7.52 5.37 -24.34
C LEU A 116 -8.75 5.73 -23.49
N GLY A 117 -9.90 5.99 -24.12
CA GLY A 117 -11.11 6.43 -23.47
C GLY A 117 -11.05 7.91 -23.07
N ALA A 118 -12.09 8.66 -23.32
CA ALA A 118 -12.24 10.01 -22.79
C ALA A 118 -12.33 9.90 -21.26
N LEU A 119 -11.24 10.24 -20.55
CA LEU A 119 -11.25 10.25 -19.10
C LEU A 119 -12.10 11.45 -18.65
N ASP A 120 -13.30 11.17 -18.15
CA ASP A 120 -14.16 12.16 -17.53
C ASP A 120 -13.41 12.88 -16.39
N ALA A 121 -13.34 14.22 -16.50
CA ALA A 121 -12.60 15.05 -15.53
C ALA A 121 -13.22 14.96 -14.12
N ASP A 122 -14.55 14.85 -14.04
CA ASP A 122 -15.27 14.74 -12.77
C ASP A 122 -15.01 13.37 -12.11
N ALA A 123 -15.01 12.31 -12.90
CA ALA A 123 -14.67 10.97 -12.43
C ALA A 123 -13.21 10.88 -11.97
N LYS A 124 -12.26 11.59 -12.61
CA LYS A 124 -10.87 11.72 -12.16
C LYS A 124 -10.78 12.46 -10.83
N GLY A 125 -11.50 13.58 -10.71
CA GLY A 125 -11.55 14.39 -9.49
C GLY A 125 -12.08 13.58 -8.31
N ALA A 126 -13.18 12.87 -8.51
CA ALA A 126 -13.78 12.01 -7.48
C ALA A 126 -12.83 10.90 -7.05
N ARG A 127 -12.08 10.28 -7.97
CA ARG A 127 -11.07 9.27 -7.66
C ARG A 127 -9.90 9.83 -6.85
N SER A 128 -9.38 10.98 -7.25
CA SER A 128 -8.29 11.64 -6.53
C SER A 128 -8.72 12.01 -5.11
N HIS A 129 -9.94 12.50 -4.93
CA HIS A 129 -10.50 12.78 -3.63
C HIS A 129 -10.68 11.50 -2.79
N GLY A 130 -11.16 10.41 -3.40
CA GLY A 130 -11.27 9.11 -2.75
C GLY A 130 -9.93 8.61 -2.22
N ALA A 131 -8.86 8.73 -2.99
CA ALA A 131 -7.51 8.34 -2.56
C ALA A 131 -7.04 9.15 -1.34
N VAL A 132 -7.21 10.48 -1.38
CA VAL A 132 -6.87 11.35 -0.22
C VAL A 132 -7.70 10.99 1.01
N THR A 133 -8.98 10.67 0.82
CA THR A 133 -9.87 10.25 1.91
C THR A 133 -9.40 8.93 2.52
N ILE A 134 -8.98 7.95 1.72
CA ILE A 134 -8.44 6.67 2.20
C ILE A 134 -7.21 6.90 3.07
N ASP A 135 -6.27 7.74 2.64
CA ASP A 135 -5.07 8.06 3.42
C ASP A 135 -5.42 8.72 4.75
N GLN A 136 -6.38 9.65 4.75
CA GLN A 136 -6.84 10.30 5.97
C GLN A 136 -7.49 9.29 6.94
N LEU A 137 -8.39 8.44 6.45
CA LEU A 137 -9.03 7.41 7.26
C LEU A 137 -8.02 6.40 7.81
N ALA A 138 -7.03 6.01 7.00
CA ALA A 138 -5.94 5.14 7.43
C ALA A 138 -5.14 5.77 8.57
N LEU A 139 -4.84 7.06 8.48
CA LEU A 139 -4.17 7.81 9.54
C LEU A 139 -5.01 7.84 10.83
N GLU A 140 -6.32 8.08 10.74
CA GLU A 140 -7.23 8.09 11.90
C GLU A 140 -7.29 6.74 12.59
N HIS A 141 -7.36 5.64 11.83
CA HIS A 141 -7.27 4.27 12.38
C HIS A 141 -5.92 4.00 13.06
N LEU A 142 -4.81 4.44 12.47
CA LEU A 142 -3.47 4.29 13.07
C LEU A 142 -3.34 5.06 14.38
N LEU A 143 -3.92 6.25 14.47
CA LEU A 143 -3.91 7.09 15.67
C LEU A 143 -4.93 6.63 16.73
N GLY A 144 -5.80 5.68 16.44
CA GLY A 144 -6.84 5.23 17.34
C GLY A 144 -7.97 6.25 17.53
N ALA A 145 -8.19 7.10 16.52
CA ALA A 145 -9.31 8.06 16.50
C ALA A 145 -10.59 7.40 15.97
N ARG A 146 -10.47 6.19 15.47
CA ARG A 146 -11.55 5.31 14.98
C ARG A 146 -11.40 3.91 15.54
#